data_e4f3251d2626b8e25e7a763d8881bf82
#
_entry.id   e4f3251d2626b8e25e7a763d8881bf82
#
_cell.length_a   1.000
_cell.length_b   1.000
_cell.length_c   1.000
_cell.angle_alpha   90.00
_cell.angle_beta   90.00
_cell.angle_gamma   90.00
#
_symmetry.space_group_name_H-M   'P 1'
#
loop_
_entity.id
_entity.type
_entity.pdbx_description
1 polymer ?
#
loop_
_entity_poly.entity_id
_entity_poly.type
_entity_poly.pdbx_seq_one_letter_code
_entity_poly.pdbx_strand_id
1 'polypeptide(L)'
;MILFHNQEDINLKILLVLVSLFTVSVSIADDHAEAAFGEGAFTTIMIQANDTEKYIAALESNTQIMENNGAIAGGYCVTKSGHAYPGQMMVWTGYNSISDAFVASELYDAMAKPDKAFAKIREVKYAVTWKPLKPFKLDPGYERVMRVVVPPSSLTEFVSHMSSTEKALQAEGHDMNAGVFQPIGGGSAEANTVMVRFIAQTPEAFGKVLDDYYGGNDYGGHWEKGMALTTSVVTDNMEACAQTYTRD
;
A
#
# COMPACT_ATOMS: atom_id res chain seq x y z
N MET A 1 -71.36 -44.71 -59.49
CA MET A 1 -71.32 -46.03 -58.83
C MET A 1 -70.18 -45.92 -57.78
N ILE A 2 -70.53 -45.54 -56.55
CA ILE A 2 -70.52 -46.44 -55.36
C ILE A 2 -69.05 -46.96 -55.12
N LEU A 3 -68.38 -46.80 -54.06
CA LEU A 3 -68.58 -46.87 -52.60
C LEU A 3 -67.34 -46.39 -51.87
N PHE A 4 -67.49 -45.64 -50.81
CA PHE A 4 -67.26 -45.88 -49.37
C PHE A 4 -65.85 -46.32 -48.88
N HIS A 5 -65.40 -45.54 -47.89
CA HIS A 5 -64.77 -45.89 -46.60
C HIS A 5 -63.31 -46.15 -46.62
N ASN A 6 -62.51 -45.55 -45.81
CA ASN A 6 -62.54 -45.57 -44.36
C ASN A 6 -61.70 -44.46 -43.78
N GLN A 7 -62.19 -43.88 -42.73
CA GLN A 7 -61.56 -42.93 -41.86
C GLN A 7 -60.76 -43.73 -40.82
N GLU A 8 -59.48 -43.61 -40.82
CA GLU A 8 -58.69 -44.03 -39.63
C GLU A 8 -57.91 -42.86 -39.12
N ASP A 9 -58.26 -42.49 -37.88
CA ASP A 9 -57.63 -41.54 -37.01
C ASP A 9 -56.14 -41.90 -36.78
N ILE A 10 -55.25 -41.11 -37.33
CA ILE A 10 -53.83 -41.09 -36.85
C ILE A 10 -53.68 -39.90 -35.90
N ASN A 11 -53.86 -40.21 -34.63
CA ASN A 11 -53.44 -39.34 -33.53
C ASN A 11 -51.93 -38.98 -33.67
N LEU A 12 -51.64 -37.88 -34.35
CA LEU A 12 -50.34 -37.31 -34.33
C LEU A 12 -50.10 -36.64 -32.99
N LYS A 13 -49.59 -37.40 -32.03
CA LYS A 13 -49.06 -36.85 -30.79
C LYS A 13 -47.92 -35.92 -31.16
N ILE A 14 -48.19 -34.63 -31.19
CA ILE A 14 -47.17 -33.61 -31.23
C ILE A 14 -46.43 -33.68 -29.91
N LEU A 15 -45.30 -34.35 -29.92
CA LEU A 15 -44.32 -34.35 -28.84
C LEU A 15 -43.67 -32.97 -28.84
N LEU A 16 -44.23 -32.05 -28.08
CA LEU A 16 -43.59 -30.76 -27.76
C LEU A 16 -42.36 -31.06 -26.89
N VAL A 17 -41.23 -31.25 -27.55
CA VAL A 17 -39.93 -31.21 -26.86
C VAL A 17 -39.66 -29.74 -26.53
N LEU A 18 -39.98 -29.36 -25.30
CA LEU A 18 -39.51 -28.15 -24.68
C LEU A 18 -37.99 -28.27 -24.49
N VAL A 19 -37.22 -27.83 -25.47
CA VAL A 19 -35.81 -27.52 -25.32
C VAL A 19 -35.73 -26.27 -24.45
N SER A 20 -35.68 -26.45 -23.13
CA SER A 20 -35.29 -25.42 -22.21
C SER A 20 -33.81 -25.06 -22.50
N LEU A 21 -33.62 -24.00 -23.28
CA LEU A 21 -32.36 -23.32 -23.36
C LEU A 21 -32.04 -22.76 -21.96
N PHE A 22 -31.32 -23.55 -21.17
CA PHE A 22 -30.57 -23.01 -20.05
C PHE A 22 -29.50 -22.10 -20.65
N THR A 23 -29.79 -20.81 -20.78
CA THR A 23 -28.80 -19.79 -20.89
C THR A 23 -28.05 -19.77 -19.54
N VAL A 24 -26.97 -20.51 -19.48
CA VAL A 24 -25.95 -20.30 -18.43
C VAL A 24 -25.42 -18.90 -18.66
N SER A 25 -26.02 -17.93 -17.99
CA SER A 25 -25.39 -16.62 -17.80
C SER A 25 -24.12 -16.88 -17.00
N VAL A 26 -23.01 -17.06 -17.70
CA VAL A 26 -21.71 -16.89 -17.07
C VAL A 26 -21.66 -15.42 -16.68
N SER A 27 -22.09 -15.13 -15.45
CA SER A 27 -21.69 -13.91 -14.78
C SER A 27 -20.18 -14.00 -14.71
N ILE A 28 -19.49 -13.34 -15.62
CA ILE A 28 -18.14 -12.89 -15.37
C ILE A 28 -18.34 -11.96 -14.18
N ALA A 29 -18.15 -12.49 -12.98
CA ALA A 29 -17.98 -11.66 -11.82
C ALA A 29 -16.79 -10.78 -12.18
N ASP A 30 -17.08 -9.51 -12.46
CA ASP A 30 -16.07 -8.47 -12.52
C ASP A 30 -15.42 -8.53 -11.13
N ASP A 31 -14.22 -9.12 -11.07
CA ASP A 31 -13.44 -9.28 -9.84
C ASP A 31 -12.80 -7.93 -9.47
N HIS A 32 -13.48 -6.85 -9.77
CA HIS A 32 -13.33 -5.56 -9.15
C HIS A 32 -14.03 -5.59 -7.79
N ALA A 33 -13.56 -6.49 -6.90
CA ALA A 33 -13.80 -6.28 -5.49
C ALA A 33 -13.29 -4.88 -5.19
N GLU A 34 -14.21 -3.97 -4.94
CA GLU A 34 -13.95 -2.59 -4.55
C GLU A 34 -12.88 -2.67 -3.46
N ALA A 35 -11.65 -2.23 -3.76
CA ALA A 35 -10.52 -2.42 -2.87
C ALA A 35 -10.86 -1.70 -1.56
N ALA A 36 -11.16 -2.45 -0.51
CA ALA A 36 -11.46 -1.89 0.78
C ALA A 36 -10.27 -1.02 1.20
N PHE A 37 -10.53 0.25 1.52
CA PHE A 37 -9.49 1.12 2.07
C PHE A 37 -8.91 0.49 3.35
N GLY A 38 -7.61 0.63 3.54
CA GLY A 38 -6.96 0.22 4.78
C GLY A 38 -7.48 1.02 5.96
N GLU A 39 -7.47 0.42 7.13
CA GLU A 39 -7.85 1.08 8.38
C GLU A 39 -6.74 2.05 8.84
N GLY A 40 -7.10 2.97 9.74
CA GLY A 40 -6.17 3.89 10.36
C GLY A 40 -5.59 4.97 9.43
N ALA A 41 -4.58 5.60 9.96
CA ALA A 41 -3.71 6.56 9.28
C ALA A 41 -2.32 6.53 9.93
N PHE A 42 -1.32 7.07 9.27
CA PHE A 42 -0.04 7.35 9.92
C PHE A 42 0.51 8.70 9.47
N THR A 43 1.31 9.30 10.32
CA THR A 43 2.07 10.50 9.98
C THR A 43 3.53 10.15 9.78
N THR A 44 4.19 10.85 8.88
CA THR A 44 5.63 10.79 8.75
C THR A 44 6.22 12.17 8.85
N ILE A 45 7.36 12.26 9.52
CA ILE A 45 8.20 13.45 9.61
C ILE A 45 9.49 13.12 8.87
N MET A 46 9.70 13.76 7.73
CA MET A 46 10.94 13.63 6.98
C MET A 46 12.00 14.52 7.60
N ILE A 47 13.12 13.95 7.92
CA ILE A 47 14.20 14.66 8.61
C ILE A 47 15.54 14.44 7.92
N GLN A 48 16.44 15.39 8.16
CA GLN A 48 17.88 15.22 8.00
C GLN A 48 18.50 15.05 9.39
N ALA A 49 19.04 13.87 9.66
CA ALA A 49 19.82 13.63 10.88
C ALA A 49 21.27 14.09 10.65
N ASN A 50 21.76 14.97 11.50
CA ASN A 50 23.18 15.38 11.51
C ASN A 50 24.07 14.28 12.09
N ASP A 51 23.48 13.44 12.94
CA ASP A 51 24.09 12.26 13.56
C ASP A 51 22.97 11.21 13.73
N THR A 52 22.93 10.25 12.81
CA THR A 52 21.87 9.25 12.72
C THR A 52 21.79 8.38 13.98
N GLU A 53 22.93 7.95 14.52
CA GLU A 53 22.97 7.08 15.70
C GLU A 53 22.46 7.80 16.94
N LYS A 54 22.88 9.04 17.16
CA LYS A 54 22.38 9.87 18.28
C LYS A 54 20.89 10.16 18.14
N TYR A 55 20.41 10.37 16.91
CA TYR A 55 19.00 10.64 16.71
C TYR A 55 18.14 9.40 16.97
N ILE A 56 18.59 8.22 16.53
CA ILE A 56 17.93 6.95 16.83
C ILE A 56 17.88 6.72 18.35
N ALA A 57 19.01 6.86 19.05
CA ALA A 57 19.07 6.71 20.50
C ALA A 57 18.13 7.71 21.23
N ALA A 58 17.99 8.93 20.71
CA ALA A 58 17.04 9.91 21.24
C ALA A 58 15.58 9.50 21.01
N LEU A 59 15.23 8.90 19.87
CA LEU A 59 13.90 8.38 19.59
C LEU A 59 13.55 7.20 20.50
N GLU A 60 14.45 6.25 20.65
CA GLU A 60 14.28 5.06 21.47
C GLU A 60 14.16 5.38 22.98
N SER A 61 14.86 6.43 23.43
CA SER A 61 14.79 6.88 24.82
C SER A 61 13.62 7.82 25.15
N ASN A 62 12.85 8.26 24.14
CA ASN A 62 11.81 9.30 24.32
C ASN A 62 10.48 8.94 23.65
N THR A 63 10.01 7.72 23.87
CA THR A 63 8.73 7.22 23.31
C THR A 63 7.50 7.87 23.92
N GLN A 64 7.64 8.57 25.08
CA GLN A 64 6.57 9.28 25.75
C GLN A 64 5.87 10.32 24.85
N ILE A 65 6.58 10.90 23.89
CA ILE A 65 5.98 11.83 22.90
C ILE A 65 4.93 11.09 22.07
N MET A 66 5.22 9.86 21.63
CA MET A 66 4.28 9.05 20.85
C MET A 66 3.06 8.65 21.66
N GLU A 67 3.27 8.25 22.91
CA GLU A 67 2.19 7.94 23.85
C GLU A 67 1.28 9.14 24.09
N ASN A 68 1.86 10.30 24.43
CA ASN A 68 1.13 11.55 24.70
C ASN A 68 0.32 12.03 23.48
N ASN A 69 0.80 11.76 22.27
CA ASN A 69 0.12 12.10 21.02
C ASN A 69 -0.97 11.09 20.62
N GLY A 70 -1.20 10.06 21.43
CA GLY A 70 -2.22 9.06 21.14
C GLY A 70 -1.84 8.07 20.04
N ALA A 71 -0.57 7.96 19.65
CA ALA A 71 -0.10 6.97 18.68
C ALA A 71 -0.37 5.53 19.16
N ILE A 72 -0.67 4.62 18.24
CA ILE A 72 -0.80 3.18 18.54
C ILE A 72 0.52 2.44 18.29
N ALA A 73 1.35 2.97 17.42
CA ALA A 73 2.69 2.49 17.12
C ALA A 73 3.55 3.64 16.60
N GLY A 74 4.86 3.48 16.64
CA GLY A 74 5.77 4.45 16.08
C GLY A 74 7.18 3.92 15.92
N GLY A 75 7.96 4.57 15.05
CA GLY A 75 9.31 4.15 14.76
C GLY A 75 10.01 5.09 13.78
N TYR A 76 11.04 4.57 13.15
CA TYR A 76 11.82 5.31 12.18
C TYR A 76 12.20 4.44 10.98
N CYS A 77 12.58 5.09 9.88
CA CYS A 77 13.22 4.47 8.74
C CYS A 77 14.48 5.26 8.38
N VAL A 78 15.59 4.57 8.16
CA VAL A 78 16.84 5.14 7.68
C VAL A 78 16.99 4.85 6.21
N THR A 79 17.11 5.88 5.38
CA THR A 79 17.36 5.69 3.95
C THR A 79 18.73 5.07 3.75
N LYS A 80 18.80 3.97 2.97
CA LYS A 80 20.03 3.23 2.67
C LYS A 80 20.58 3.53 1.28
N SER A 81 19.66 3.79 0.32
CA SER A 81 20.01 4.27 -1.02
C SER A 81 18.89 5.15 -1.57
N GLY A 82 19.18 5.94 -2.61
CA GLY A 82 18.24 6.89 -3.19
C GLY A 82 18.10 8.20 -2.41
N HIS A 83 19.06 8.54 -1.55
CA HIS A 83 19.04 9.75 -0.73
C HIS A 83 18.89 11.03 -1.56
N ALA A 84 17.98 11.93 -1.15
CA ALA A 84 17.94 13.30 -1.63
C ALA A 84 18.94 14.22 -0.91
N TYR A 85 19.32 13.85 0.33
CA TYR A 85 20.30 14.58 1.17
C TYR A 85 20.94 13.63 2.19
N PRO A 86 22.17 13.97 2.68
CA PRO A 86 22.84 13.15 3.70
C PRO A 86 22.00 13.07 4.98
N GLY A 87 22.00 11.90 5.64
CA GLY A 87 21.27 11.69 6.90
C GLY A 87 19.76 11.67 6.73
N GLN A 88 19.24 11.39 5.53
CA GLN A 88 17.82 11.27 5.28
C GLN A 88 17.23 10.13 6.12
N MET A 89 16.20 10.46 6.87
CA MET A 89 15.42 9.56 7.70
C MET A 89 13.95 9.96 7.68
N MET A 90 13.10 9.02 8.06
CA MET A 90 11.69 9.23 8.30
C MET A 90 11.34 8.73 9.71
N VAL A 91 10.66 9.56 10.50
CA VAL A 91 10.00 9.14 11.74
C VAL A 91 8.53 8.95 11.43
N TRP A 92 7.94 7.84 11.87
CA TRP A 92 6.54 7.53 11.61
C TRP A 92 5.78 7.23 12.89
N THR A 93 4.49 7.58 12.91
CA THR A 93 3.54 7.27 14.00
C THR A 93 2.21 6.84 13.40
N GLY A 94 1.69 5.71 13.87
CA GLY A 94 0.41 5.12 13.45
C GLY A 94 -0.73 5.51 14.37
N TYR A 95 -1.94 5.64 13.81
CA TYR A 95 -3.18 6.04 14.50
C TYR A 95 -4.35 5.19 14.01
N ASN A 96 -5.39 5.03 14.84
CA ASN A 96 -6.59 4.29 14.46
C ASN A 96 -7.42 5.01 13.38
N SER A 97 -7.28 6.33 13.25
CA SER A 97 -8.03 7.13 12.28
C SER A 97 -7.25 8.35 11.80
N ILE A 98 -7.71 8.96 10.70
CA ILE A 98 -7.22 10.27 10.24
C ILE A 98 -7.52 11.34 11.29
N SER A 99 -8.67 11.26 11.96
CA SER A 99 -9.05 12.18 13.03
C SER A 99 -8.04 12.16 14.17
N ASP A 100 -7.61 10.96 14.62
CA ASP A 100 -6.60 10.83 15.67
C ASP A 100 -5.26 11.39 15.23
N ALA A 101 -4.87 11.15 13.96
CA ALA A 101 -3.63 11.72 13.41
C ALA A 101 -3.66 13.25 13.37
N PHE A 102 -4.81 13.86 13.07
CA PHE A 102 -4.95 15.31 13.07
C PHE A 102 -4.97 15.90 14.48
N VAL A 103 -5.64 15.24 15.44
CA VAL A 103 -5.56 15.63 16.85
C VAL A 103 -4.12 15.57 17.35
N ALA A 104 -3.38 14.53 16.97
CA ALA A 104 -1.95 14.41 17.32
C ALA A 104 -1.12 15.56 16.76
N SER A 105 -1.43 16.10 15.57
CA SER A 105 -0.72 17.23 14.98
C SER A 105 -0.93 18.54 15.73
N GLU A 106 -2.05 18.71 16.45
CA GLU A 106 -2.26 19.84 17.35
C GLU A 106 -1.46 19.71 18.66
N LEU A 107 -1.14 18.47 19.06
CA LEU A 107 -0.37 18.22 20.27
C LEU A 107 1.15 18.30 20.03
N TYR A 108 1.58 18.04 18.79
CA TYR A 108 2.98 18.05 18.41
C TYR A 108 3.18 18.62 17.01
N ASP A 109 3.64 19.86 16.93
CA ASP A 109 4.07 20.49 15.68
C ASP A 109 5.52 20.10 15.37
N ALA A 110 5.70 19.24 14.35
CA ALA A 110 7.04 18.80 13.93
C ALA A 110 7.91 19.94 13.39
N MET A 111 7.29 21.04 12.89
CA MET A 111 7.98 22.21 12.36
C MET A 111 8.25 23.28 13.42
N ALA A 112 7.69 23.14 14.62
CA ALA A 112 7.98 24.05 15.72
C ALA A 112 9.49 24.03 16.05
N LYS A 113 10.00 25.15 16.54
CA LYS A 113 11.41 25.27 16.91
C LYS A 113 11.75 24.23 17.99
N PRO A 114 12.59 23.22 17.68
CA PRO A 114 12.98 22.22 18.66
C PRO A 114 13.80 22.86 19.79
N ASP A 115 13.89 22.15 20.91
CA ASP A 115 14.88 22.51 21.92
C ASP A 115 16.32 22.48 21.34
N LYS A 116 17.25 23.09 22.06
CA LYS A 116 18.63 23.23 21.57
C LYS A 116 19.35 21.88 21.38
N ALA A 117 18.93 20.84 22.08
CA ALA A 117 19.53 19.50 21.95
C ALA A 117 19.08 18.83 20.64
N PHE A 118 17.79 18.82 20.39
CA PHE A 118 17.24 18.28 19.14
C PHE A 118 17.67 19.07 17.91
N ALA A 119 17.73 20.41 17.98
CA ALA A 119 18.19 21.26 16.88
C ALA A 119 19.62 20.93 16.41
N LYS A 120 20.46 20.34 17.27
CA LYS A 120 21.83 19.94 16.93
C LYS A 120 21.93 18.61 16.19
N ILE A 121 20.93 17.75 16.34
CA ILE A 121 20.98 16.37 15.82
C ILE A 121 20.04 16.11 14.65
N ARG A 122 19.05 17.00 14.42
CA ARG A 122 18.12 16.88 13.29
C ARG A 122 17.67 18.23 12.71
N GLU A 123 17.30 18.21 11.44
CA GLU A 123 16.51 19.23 10.77
C GLU A 123 15.23 18.57 10.21
N VAL A 124 14.06 19.16 10.46
CA VAL A 124 12.80 18.69 9.88
C VAL A 124 12.65 19.29 8.50
N LYS A 125 12.37 18.46 7.50
CA LYS A 125 12.14 18.89 6.11
C LYS A 125 10.66 19.15 5.85
N TYR A 126 9.79 18.20 6.22
CA TYR A 126 8.33 18.33 6.17
C TYR A 126 7.67 17.21 6.96
N ALA A 127 6.36 17.32 7.18
CA ALA A 127 5.52 16.29 7.73
C ALA A 127 4.31 16.06 6.81
N VAL A 128 3.76 14.85 6.85
CA VAL A 128 2.60 14.46 6.05
C VAL A 128 1.82 13.36 6.75
N THR A 129 0.49 13.38 6.61
CA THR A 129 -0.40 12.30 7.02
C THR A 129 -0.71 11.41 5.82
N TRP A 130 -0.76 10.10 6.03
CA TRP A 130 -1.00 9.09 5.00
C TRP A 130 -2.26 8.31 5.29
N LYS A 131 -3.09 8.12 4.26
CA LYS A 131 -4.22 7.20 4.28
C LYS A 131 -3.87 5.95 3.51
N PRO A 132 -3.91 4.75 4.13
CA PRO A 132 -3.79 3.50 3.38
C PRO A 132 -4.93 3.34 2.38
N LEU A 133 -4.62 3.03 1.12
CA LEU A 133 -5.58 2.79 0.04
C LEU A 133 -5.95 1.31 -0.12
N LYS A 134 -5.31 0.44 0.63
CA LYS A 134 -5.60 -1.00 0.75
C LYS A 134 -5.29 -1.46 2.18
N PRO A 135 -5.79 -2.61 2.62
CA PRO A 135 -5.33 -3.21 3.86
C PRO A 135 -3.80 -3.33 3.89
N PHE A 136 -3.21 -2.95 5.00
CA PHE A 136 -1.77 -2.91 5.16
C PHE A 136 -1.38 -3.38 6.56
N LYS A 137 -0.46 -4.35 6.63
CA LYS A 137 0.13 -4.80 7.89
C LYS A 137 1.31 -3.89 8.23
N LEU A 138 1.26 -3.26 9.39
CA LEU A 138 2.39 -2.52 9.93
C LEU A 138 3.43 -3.50 10.47
N ASP A 139 4.47 -3.74 9.70
CA ASP A 139 5.52 -4.71 9.98
C ASP A 139 6.84 -4.18 9.42
N PRO A 140 7.47 -3.20 10.11
CA PRO A 140 8.64 -2.51 9.58
C PRO A 140 9.83 -3.46 9.42
N GLY A 141 10.56 -3.30 8.33
CA GLY A 141 11.71 -4.12 7.97
C GLY A 141 12.63 -3.41 6.99
N TYR A 142 13.09 -4.13 5.98
CA TYR A 142 13.83 -3.56 4.87
C TYR A 142 12.87 -3.30 3.71
N GLU A 143 12.85 -2.06 3.22
CA GLU A 143 11.75 -1.58 2.39
C GLU A 143 12.25 -0.87 1.13
N ARG A 144 11.53 -1.06 0.02
CA ARG A 144 11.58 -0.15 -1.14
C ARG A 144 10.41 0.80 -1.06
N VAL A 145 10.70 2.09 -1.06
CA VAL A 145 9.70 3.16 -0.93
C VAL A 145 9.76 4.06 -2.14
N MET A 146 8.66 4.16 -2.86
CA MET A 146 8.56 5.00 -4.04
C MET A 146 7.48 6.05 -3.86
N ARG A 147 7.71 7.24 -4.46
CA ARG A 147 6.67 8.22 -4.77
C ARG A 147 6.41 8.14 -6.25
N VAL A 148 5.20 7.84 -6.62
CA VAL A 148 4.78 7.72 -8.02
C VAL A 148 3.61 8.67 -8.30
N VAL A 149 3.49 9.15 -9.53
CA VAL A 149 2.33 9.92 -9.97
C VAL A 149 1.41 8.98 -10.73
N VAL A 150 0.20 8.78 -10.19
CA VAL A 150 -0.86 7.96 -10.79
C VAL A 150 -2.03 8.87 -11.12
N PRO A 151 -2.54 8.90 -12.36
CA PRO A 151 -3.74 9.65 -12.70
C PRO A 151 -4.93 9.21 -11.82
N PRO A 152 -5.79 10.14 -11.35
CA PRO A 152 -6.93 9.77 -10.51
C PRO A 152 -7.84 8.70 -11.11
N SER A 153 -8.01 8.71 -12.44
CA SER A 153 -8.80 7.68 -13.17
C SER A 153 -8.20 6.28 -13.11
N SER A 154 -6.91 6.14 -12.85
CA SER A 154 -6.19 4.87 -12.81
C SER A 154 -5.84 4.41 -11.39
N LEU A 155 -6.17 5.20 -10.37
CA LEU A 155 -5.73 4.95 -9.00
C LEU A 155 -6.28 3.63 -8.44
N THR A 156 -7.55 3.33 -8.65
CA THR A 156 -8.17 2.09 -8.18
C THR A 156 -7.54 0.86 -8.83
N GLU A 157 -7.30 0.92 -10.15
CA GLU A 157 -6.65 -0.15 -10.89
C GLU A 157 -5.19 -0.34 -10.44
N PHE A 158 -4.47 0.75 -10.21
CA PHE A 158 -3.12 0.74 -9.66
C PHE A 158 -3.06 0.01 -8.30
N VAL A 159 -3.95 0.38 -7.37
CA VAL A 159 -4.05 -0.27 -6.04
C VAL A 159 -4.37 -1.75 -6.17
N SER A 160 -5.25 -2.14 -7.10
CA SER A 160 -5.57 -3.55 -7.38
C SER A 160 -4.34 -4.32 -7.87
N HIS A 161 -3.54 -3.75 -8.77
CA HIS A 161 -2.30 -4.37 -9.23
C HIS A 161 -1.27 -4.52 -8.11
N MET A 162 -1.11 -3.53 -7.24
CA MET A 162 -0.21 -3.63 -6.08
C MET A 162 -0.66 -4.73 -5.10
N SER A 163 -1.97 -4.86 -4.89
CA SER A 163 -2.55 -5.96 -4.07
C SER A 163 -2.33 -7.33 -4.71
N SER A 164 -2.43 -7.42 -6.03
CA SER A 164 -2.18 -8.67 -6.76
C SER A 164 -0.70 -9.03 -6.78
N THR A 165 0.19 -8.04 -6.87
CA THR A 165 1.65 -8.25 -6.73
C THR A 165 2.00 -8.81 -5.36
N GLU A 166 1.45 -8.24 -4.28
CA GLU A 166 1.65 -8.77 -2.92
C GLU A 166 1.22 -10.25 -2.80
N LYS A 167 0.01 -10.56 -3.29
CA LYS A 167 -0.52 -11.94 -3.28
C LYS A 167 0.35 -12.90 -4.09
N ALA A 168 0.82 -12.48 -5.26
CA ALA A 168 1.69 -13.31 -6.11
C ALA A 168 3.03 -13.58 -5.42
N LEU A 169 3.66 -12.57 -4.80
CA LEU A 169 4.88 -12.75 -4.03
C LEU A 169 4.69 -13.72 -2.86
N GLN A 170 3.60 -13.57 -2.11
CA GLN A 170 3.28 -14.47 -1.00
C GLN A 170 2.99 -15.91 -1.45
N ALA A 171 2.37 -16.10 -2.61
CA ALA A 171 2.12 -17.41 -3.19
C ALA A 171 3.42 -18.15 -3.59
N GLU A 172 4.47 -17.41 -3.97
CA GLU A 172 5.81 -17.93 -4.24
C GLU A 172 6.67 -18.11 -2.97
N GLY A 173 6.08 -17.85 -1.79
CA GLY A 173 6.73 -18.05 -0.50
C GLY A 173 7.57 -16.88 -0.01
N HIS A 174 7.45 -15.71 -0.62
CA HIS A 174 8.07 -14.48 -0.12
C HIS A 174 7.18 -13.83 0.94
N ASP A 175 7.65 -13.73 2.18
CA ASP A 175 6.97 -12.97 3.24
C ASP A 175 7.19 -11.47 3.01
N MET A 176 6.34 -10.90 2.15
CA MET A 176 6.42 -9.51 1.74
C MET A 176 5.06 -8.82 1.85
N ASN A 177 5.05 -7.61 2.40
CA ASN A 177 3.87 -6.75 2.46
C ASN A 177 3.99 -5.61 1.45
N ALA A 178 2.87 -5.24 0.83
CA ALA A 178 2.79 -4.07 -0.02
C ALA A 178 1.79 -3.05 0.54
N GLY A 179 2.17 -1.79 0.57
CA GLY A 179 1.33 -0.68 0.96
C GLY A 179 1.21 0.36 -0.15
N VAL A 180 0.01 0.94 -0.29
CA VAL A 180 -0.26 2.08 -1.17
C VAL A 180 -0.94 3.15 -0.34
N PHE A 181 -0.44 4.37 -0.38
CA PHE A 181 -0.85 5.42 0.54
C PHE A 181 -1.08 6.76 -0.17
N GLN A 182 -2.21 7.39 0.18
CA GLN A 182 -2.56 8.73 -0.26
C GLN A 182 -2.02 9.76 0.72
N PRO A 183 -1.25 10.77 0.29
CA PRO A 183 -0.81 11.85 1.18
C PRO A 183 -1.95 12.82 1.47
N ILE A 184 -1.97 13.35 2.69
CA ILE A 184 -2.86 14.39 3.16
C ILE A 184 -2.00 15.48 3.82
N GLY A 185 -1.97 16.67 3.23
CA GLY A 185 -1.25 17.80 3.80
C GLY A 185 0.28 17.79 3.64
N GLY A 186 0.82 17.01 2.70
CA GLY A 186 2.28 16.90 2.46
C GLY A 186 2.92 18.06 1.70
N GLY A 187 2.17 19.15 1.44
CA GLY A 187 2.68 20.33 0.73
C GLY A 187 3.18 19.98 -0.68
N SER A 188 4.14 20.75 -1.19
CA SER A 188 4.72 20.52 -2.51
C SER A 188 5.57 19.26 -2.60
N ALA A 189 6.05 18.73 -1.46
CA ALA A 189 6.87 17.52 -1.42
C ALA A 189 6.10 16.27 -1.83
N GLU A 190 4.80 16.21 -1.51
CA GLU A 190 3.94 15.05 -1.78
C GLU A 190 2.77 15.38 -2.73
N ALA A 191 2.81 16.56 -3.38
CA ALA A 191 1.74 16.97 -4.29
C ALA A 191 1.60 16.01 -5.47
N ASN A 192 0.37 15.51 -5.69
CA ASN A 192 0.03 14.58 -6.77
C ASN A 192 0.75 13.22 -6.73
N THR A 193 1.40 12.86 -5.64
CA THR A 193 2.06 11.57 -5.48
C THR A 193 1.18 10.56 -4.76
N VAL A 194 1.53 9.30 -4.95
CA VAL A 194 1.09 8.16 -4.15
C VAL A 194 2.35 7.49 -3.64
N MET A 195 2.40 7.15 -2.37
CA MET A 195 3.51 6.37 -1.83
C MET A 195 3.22 4.89 -1.98
N VAL A 196 4.18 4.16 -2.52
CA VAL A 196 4.17 2.69 -2.59
C VAL A 196 5.31 2.16 -1.74
N ARG A 197 5.01 1.18 -0.90
CA ARG A 197 6.00 0.50 -0.06
C ARG A 197 5.93 -1.00 -0.29
N PHE A 198 7.07 -1.63 -0.50
CA PHE A 198 7.26 -3.08 -0.42
C PHE A 198 8.22 -3.38 0.72
N ILE A 199 7.83 -4.30 1.60
CA ILE A 199 8.49 -4.54 2.88
C ILE A 199 8.80 -6.03 2.99
N ALA A 200 10.08 -6.35 3.21
CA ALA A 200 10.53 -7.66 3.66
C ALA A 200 11.19 -7.52 5.05
N GLN A 201 11.27 -8.60 5.80
CA GLN A 201 11.82 -8.56 7.16
C GLN A 201 13.33 -8.28 7.18
N THR A 202 14.06 -8.68 6.15
CA THR A 202 15.52 -8.50 6.07
C THR A 202 15.98 -8.06 4.67
N PRO A 203 17.16 -7.44 4.55
CA PRO A 203 17.75 -7.11 3.25
C PRO A 203 17.94 -8.33 2.34
N GLU A 204 18.30 -9.48 2.93
CA GLU A 204 18.49 -10.73 2.18
C GLU A 204 17.18 -11.23 1.59
N ALA A 205 16.08 -11.19 2.38
CA ALA A 205 14.76 -11.58 1.91
C ALA A 205 14.30 -10.66 0.78
N PHE A 206 14.52 -9.34 0.91
CA PHE A 206 14.20 -8.39 -0.14
C PHE A 206 15.04 -8.61 -1.40
N GLY A 207 16.35 -8.81 -1.23
CA GLY A 207 17.28 -9.10 -2.32
C GLY A 207 16.86 -10.34 -3.10
N LYS A 208 16.46 -11.42 -2.39
CA LYS A 208 15.97 -12.64 -3.03
C LYS A 208 14.75 -12.41 -3.92
N VAL A 209 13.78 -11.60 -3.49
CA VAL A 209 12.63 -11.24 -4.33
C VAL A 209 13.06 -10.57 -5.64
N LEU A 210 14.04 -9.66 -5.58
CA LEU A 210 14.55 -9.00 -6.77
C LEU A 210 15.35 -9.94 -7.66
N ASP A 211 16.18 -10.81 -7.08
CA ASP A 211 16.93 -11.81 -7.83
C ASP A 211 15.98 -12.77 -8.56
N ASP A 212 14.94 -13.23 -7.90
CA ASP A 212 13.92 -14.10 -8.50
C ASP A 212 13.14 -13.36 -9.61
N TYR A 213 12.78 -12.09 -9.41
CA TYR A 213 12.12 -11.26 -10.41
C TYR A 213 12.99 -11.08 -11.68
N TYR A 214 14.25 -10.67 -11.50
CA TYR A 214 15.19 -10.52 -12.63
C TYR A 214 15.62 -11.86 -13.23
N GLY A 215 15.48 -12.94 -12.47
CA GLY A 215 15.65 -14.32 -12.93
C GLY A 215 14.52 -14.84 -13.83
N GLY A 216 13.43 -14.08 -13.98
CA GLY A 216 12.31 -14.37 -14.87
C GLY A 216 11.11 -15.04 -14.19
N ASN A 217 10.98 -14.95 -12.86
CA ASN A 217 9.78 -15.40 -12.17
C ASN A 217 8.54 -14.54 -12.55
N ASP A 218 7.40 -15.19 -12.68
CA ASP A 218 6.18 -14.63 -13.30
C ASP A 218 5.37 -13.68 -12.40
N TYR A 219 5.71 -13.58 -11.10
CA TYR A 219 4.98 -12.68 -10.19
C TYR A 219 5.13 -11.18 -10.51
N GLY A 220 6.07 -10.81 -11.39
CA GLY A 220 6.27 -9.43 -11.83
C GLY A 220 5.17 -8.87 -12.73
N GLY A 221 4.33 -9.72 -13.36
CA GLY A 221 3.35 -9.26 -14.33
C GLY A 221 2.32 -8.26 -13.80
N HIS A 222 1.90 -8.37 -12.54
CA HIS A 222 1.02 -7.39 -11.89
C HIS A 222 1.76 -6.10 -11.53
N TRP A 223 2.99 -6.22 -11.06
CA TRP A 223 3.86 -5.08 -10.81
C TRP A 223 4.05 -4.22 -12.07
N GLU A 224 4.40 -4.84 -13.19
CA GLU A 224 4.62 -4.16 -14.47
C GLU A 224 3.35 -3.45 -14.95
N LYS A 225 2.18 -4.10 -14.87
CA LYS A 225 0.89 -3.49 -15.21
C LYS A 225 0.57 -2.30 -14.31
N GLY A 226 0.80 -2.42 -13.01
CA GLY A 226 0.61 -1.31 -12.09
C GLY A 226 1.56 -0.15 -12.42
N MET A 227 2.83 -0.41 -12.62
CA MET A 227 3.80 0.63 -12.98
C MET A 227 3.52 1.29 -14.33
N ALA A 228 2.93 0.58 -15.27
CA ALA A 228 2.50 1.15 -16.55
C ALA A 228 1.37 2.19 -16.41
N LEU A 229 0.63 2.20 -15.30
CA LEU A 229 -0.38 3.21 -14.98
C LEU A 229 0.22 4.49 -14.39
N THR A 230 1.51 4.49 -14.05
CA THR A 230 2.18 5.68 -13.51
C THR A 230 2.66 6.59 -14.65
N THR A 231 2.62 7.90 -14.41
CA THR A 231 3.17 8.89 -15.35
C THR A 231 4.60 9.27 -15.01
N SER A 232 5.02 9.07 -13.75
CA SER A 232 6.40 9.26 -13.33
C SER A 232 6.68 8.56 -12.00
N VAL A 233 7.95 8.19 -11.79
CA VAL A 233 8.52 7.84 -10.49
C VAL A 233 9.28 9.08 -10.00
N VAL A 234 8.84 9.65 -8.90
CA VAL A 234 9.42 10.88 -8.32
C VAL A 234 10.61 10.55 -7.42
N THR A 235 10.47 9.53 -6.58
CA THR A 235 11.56 8.99 -5.75
C THR A 235 11.49 7.47 -5.70
N ASP A 236 12.64 6.84 -5.50
CA ASP A 236 12.79 5.39 -5.35
C ASP A 236 13.93 5.14 -4.36
N ASN A 237 13.57 4.80 -3.13
CA ASN A 237 14.49 4.67 -2.01
C ASN A 237 14.47 3.26 -1.44
N MET A 238 15.63 2.80 -0.94
CA MET A 238 15.70 1.67 -0.03
C MET A 238 15.84 2.20 1.39
N GLU A 239 15.06 1.65 2.31
CA GLU A 239 15.03 2.08 3.72
C GLU A 239 15.14 0.87 4.66
N ALA A 240 15.80 1.05 5.79
CA ALA A 240 15.76 0.11 6.92
C ALA A 240 14.90 0.74 8.02
N CYS A 241 13.81 0.08 8.37
CA CYS A 241 12.82 0.57 9.32
C CYS A 241 12.83 -0.25 10.60
N ALA A 242 12.55 0.42 11.71
CA ALA A 242 12.37 -0.19 13.03
C ALA A 242 11.19 0.45 13.76
N GLN A 243 10.53 -0.35 14.59
CA GLN A 243 9.50 0.10 15.52
C GLN A 243 10.12 0.33 16.89
N THR A 244 9.85 1.48 17.49
CA THR A 244 10.35 1.88 18.81
C THR A 244 9.26 1.99 19.87
N TYR A 245 8.00 2.04 19.43
CA TYR A 245 6.83 2.21 20.29
C TYR A 245 5.67 1.36 19.81
N THR A 246 5.01 0.72 20.76
CA THR A 246 3.70 0.08 20.62
C THR A 246 2.88 0.45 21.84
N ARG A 247 1.63 0.83 21.62
CA ARG A 247 0.68 1.00 22.71
C ARG A 247 0.24 -0.39 23.20
N ASP A 248 0.29 -0.63 24.50
CA ASP A 248 -0.27 -1.82 25.18
C ASP A 248 -1.81 -1.86 25.11
#